data_c4b1256b46408c8c679eedc80482c974
#
_entry.id   c4b1256b46408c8c679eedc80482c974
#
_cell.length_a   1.000
_cell.length_b   1.000
_cell.length_c   1.000
_cell.angle_alpha   90.00
_cell.angle_beta   90.00
_cell.angle_gamma   90.00
#
_symmetry.space_group_name_H-M   'P 1'
#
loop_
_entity.id
_entity.type
_entity.pdbx_description
1 polymer ?
#
loop_
_entity_poly.entity_id
_entity_poly.type
_entity_poly.pdbx_seq_one_letter_code
_entity_poly.pdbx_strand_id
1 'polypeptide(L)'
;MGDFLNLFTEDVVEVFLWTDESFPVYFEYELSPLDYELPIIIPNYNGKFYGWQPWHYEGDRRTRHATSTLGGEKLSGGIVSGWRAEFFIPYKLLVPLNQVPPVSGTKWRVNMYRIDYDNATTHFAWQKISKSFHEYNNFGTFIFE
;
A
#
# COMPACT_ATOMS: atom_id res chain seq x y z
N MET A 1 -8.24 13.56 9.89
CA MET A 1 -7.77 12.24 9.54
C MET A 1 -6.59 11.87 10.43
N GLY A 2 -6.16 10.65 10.52
CA GLY A 2 -5.07 10.16 11.36
C GLY A 2 -4.63 8.76 10.90
N ASP A 3 -3.57 8.25 11.53
CA ASP A 3 -3.13 6.88 11.26
C ASP A 3 -4.24 5.86 11.56
N PHE A 4 -4.22 4.74 10.84
CA PHE A 4 -5.19 3.63 10.92
C PHE A 4 -6.65 4.00 10.66
N LEU A 5 -6.91 5.11 9.98
CA LEU A 5 -8.22 5.46 9.46
C LEU A 5 -8.36 5.03 7.99
N ASN A 6 -9.55 5.12 7.45
CA ASN A 6 -9.86 4.75 6.07
C ASN A 6 -9.25 5.76 5.06
N LEU A 7 -7.93 5.68 4.83
CA LEU A 7 -7.20 6.64 3.99
C LEU A 7 -7.67 6.62 2.54
N PHE A 8 -8.15 5.47 2.05
CA PHE A 8 -8.72 5.32 0.71
C PHE A 8 -9.92 6.23 0.41
N THR A 9 -10.45 6.95 1.39
CA THR A 9 -11.54 7.92 1.21
C THR A 9 -11.05 9.31 0.82
N GLU A 10 -9.76 9.50 0.67
CA GLU A 10 -9.10 10.72 0.17
C GLU A 10 -7.88 10.37 -0.68
N ASP A 11 -7.13 11.37 -1.13
CA ASP A 11 -5.90 11.14 -1.89
C ASP A 11 -4.96 10.20 -1.14
N VAL A 12 -4.51 9.16 -1.80
CA VAL A 12 -3.67 8.13 -1.20
C VAL A 12 -2.81 7.44 -2.25
N VAL A 13 -1.63 7.00 -1.85
CA VAL A 13 -0.85 5.99 -2.58
C VAL A 13 -0.84 4.70 -1.77
N GLU A 14 -0.91 3.57 -2.48
CA GLU A 14 -0.98 2.26 -1.87
C GLU A 14 0.02 1.30 -2.51
N VAL A 15 0.60 0.41 -1.73
CA VAL A 15 1.39 -0.72 -2.22
C VAL A 15 0.91 -2.02 -1.59
N PHE A 16 0.66 -3.01 -2.43
CA PHE A 16 0.21 -4.33 -2.05
C PHE A 16 1.33 -5.33 -2.31
N LEU A 17 1.72 -6.10 -1.28
CA LEU A 17 2.83 -7.04 -1.30
C LEU A 17 2.33 -8.44 -0.95
N TRP A 18 2.21 -9.31 -1.93
CA TRP A 18 1.87 -10.72 -1.75
C TRP A 18 3.16 -11.54 -1.88
N THR A 19 3.74 -11.84 -0.75
CA THR A 19 5.11 -12.38 -0.65
C THR A 19 5.20 -13.86 -0.99
N ASP A 20 4.09 -14.60 -0.92
CA ASP A 20 4.00 -16.02 -1.27
C ASP A 20 2.59 -16.35 -1.78
N GLU A 21 2.47 -16.71 -3.05
CA GLU A 21 1.19 -17.04 -3.69
C GLU A 21 0.52 -18.29 -3.09
N SER A 22 1.26 -19.15 -2.41
CA SER A 22 0.72 -20.32 -1.70
C SER A 22 0.09 -19.98 -0.35
N PHE A 23 0.34 -18.78 0.16
CA PHE A 23 -0.18 -18.31 1.45
C PHE A 23 -1.27 -17.24 1.22
N PRO A 24 -2.51 -17.46 1.68
CA PRO A 24 -3.65 -16.64 1.30
C PRO A 24 -3.75 -15.32 2.09
N VAL A 25 -2.64 -14.63 2.25
CA VAL A 25 -2.55 -13.34 2.94
C VAL A 25 -1.54 -12.45 2.23
N TYR A 26 -1.90 -11.20 1.96
CA TYR A 26 -0.95 -10.19 1.52
C TYR A 26 -0.97 -8.97 2.45
N PHE A 27 0.09 -8.18 2.35
CA PHE A 27 0.25 -6.92 3.08
C PHE A 27 -0.13 -5.76 2.19
N GLU A 28 -0.80 -4.79 2.76
CA GLU A 28 -1.15 -3.52 2.12
C GLU A 28 -0.65 -2.36 2.98
N TYR A 29 -0.12 -1.35 2.33
CA TYR A 29 0.33 -0.13 2.95
C TYR A 29 -0.25 1.06 2.22
N GLU A 30 -0.95 1.91 2.95
CA GLU A 30 -1.52 3.16 2.46
C GLU A 30 -0.78 4.36 3.07
N LEU A 31 -0.57 5.42 2.29
CA LEU A 31 0.05 6.66 2.74
C LEU A 31 -0.66 7.86 2.11
N SER A 32 -1.18 8.76 2.97
CA SER A 32 -1.84 9.99 2.53
C SER A 32 -0.86 11.14 2.33
N PRO A 33 -1.23 12.21 1.57
CA PRO A 33 -0.42 13.41 1.42
C PRO A 33 -0.07 14.10 2.73
N LEU A 34 -0.86 13.87 3.79
CA LEU A 34 -0.67 14.46 5.12
C LEU A 34 0.19 13.64 6.08
N ASP A 35 0.93 12.63 5.55
CA ASP A 35 1.75 11.69 6.33
C ASP A 35 0.96 10.75 7.25
N TYR A 36 -0.30 10.51 7.03
CA TYR A 36 -1.04 9.45 7.71
C TYR A 36 -0.85 8.11 7.01
N GLU A 37 -0.66 7.05 7.76
CA GLU A 37 -0.41 5.72 7.24
C GLU A 37 -1.41 4.67 7.73
N LEU A 38 -1.60 3.63 6.92
CA LEU A 38 -2.40 2.46 7.28
C LEU A 38 -1.71 1.18 6.77
N PRO A 39 -0.88 0.53 7.59
CA PRO A 39 -0.39 -0.83 7.33
C PRO A 39 -1.43 -1.86 7.75
N ILE A 40 -1.82 -2.74 6.83
CA ILE A 40 -2.84 -3.76 7.06
C ILE A 40 -2.46 -5.11 6.45
N ILE A 41 -3.10 -6.15 6.97
CA ILE A 41 -3.03 -7.51 6.44
C ILE A 41 -4.38 -7.87 5.83
N ILE A 42 -4.33 -8.46 4.65
CA ILE A 42 -5.50 -8.82 3.85
C ILE A 42 -5.56 -10.33 3.67
N PRO A 43 -6.45 -11.03 4.37
CA PRO A 43 -6.79 -12.40 4.04
C PRO A 43 -7.51 -12.49 2.70
N ASN A 44 -7.12 -13.44 1.86
CA ASN A 44 -7.76 -13.69 0.57
C ASN A 44 -7.89 -15.20 0.32
N TYR A 45 -8.89 -15.62 -0.43
CA TYR A 45 -9.06 -17.01 -0.84
C TYR A 45 -9.97 -17.14 -2.05
N ASN A 46 -9.58 -17.94 -3.04
CA ASN A 46 -10.34 -18.18 -4.25
C ASN A 46 -10.87 -16.92 -4.96
N GLY A 47 -10.02 -15.90 -5.11
CA GLY A 47 -10.39 -14.64 -5.75
C GLY A 47 -11.26 -13.72 -4.88
N LYS A 48 -11.43 -14.02 -3.60
CA LYS A 48 -12.23 -13.23 -2.67
C LYS A 48 -11.38 -12.52 -1.64
N PHE A 49 -11.74 -11.29 -1.38
CA PHE A 49 -11.28 -10.47 -0.27
C PHE A 49 -12.10 -10.79 0.99
N TYR A 50 -11.43 -10.98 2.13
CA TYR A 50 -12.04 -11.31 3.41
C TYR A 50 -11.86 -10.23 4.48
N GLY A 51 -11.82 -8.97 4.07
CA GLY A 51 -11.60 -7.86 4.97
C GLY A 51 -10.13 -7.57 5.21
N TRP A 52 -9.85 -6.73 6.17
CA TRP A 52 -8.52 -6.30 6.53
C TRP A 52 -8.36 -6.17 8.04
N GLN A 53 -7.10 -6.23 8.50
CA GLN A 53 -6.73 -6.10 9.90
C GLN A 53 -5.53 -5.15 10.02
N PRO A 54 -5.58 -4.10 10.87
CA PRO A 54 -4.41 -3.30 11.18
C PRO A 54 -3.24 -4.18 11.60
N TRP A 55 -2.05 -3.91 11.04
CA TRP A 55 -0.87 -4.72 11.30
C TRP A 55 0.09 -4.00 12.22
N HIS A 56 0.49 -4.68 13.31
CA HIS A 56 1.33 -4.12 14.34
C HIS A 56 2.69 -3.66 13.81
N TYR A 57 3.11 -2.43 14.14
CA TYR A 57 4.29 -1.77 13.60
C TYR A 57 5.12 -0.97 14.61
N GLU A 58 5.14 -1.38 15.88
CA GLU A 58 5.94 -0.73 16.92
C GLU A 58 7.43 -1.08 16.85
N GLY A 59 8.25 -0.20 17.40
CA GLY A 59 9.69 -0.39 17.52
C GLY A 59 10.38 -0.55 16.17
N ASP A 60 11.19 -1.57 16.01
CA ASP A 60 11.94 -1.86 14.78
C ASP A 60 11.10 -2.44 13.63
N ARG A 61 9.82 -2.68 13.88
CA ARG A 61 8.83 -3.05 12.87
C ARG A 61 8.17 -1.83 12.22
N ARG A 62 8.37 -0.64 12.77
CA ARG A 62 7.73 0.58 12.30
C ARG A 62 8.22 0.97 10.90
N THR A 63 7.28 1.35 10.05
CA THR A 63 7.54 2.02 8.77
C THR A 63 8.21 3.38 9.00
N ARG A 64 8.90 3.87 7.98
CA ARG A 64 9.36 5.26 7.92
C ARG A 64 8.81 5.87 6.63
N HIS A 65 8.24 7.03 6.71
CA HIS A 65 7.65 7.71 5.57
C HIS A 65 7.82 9.22 5.67
N ALA A 66 7.70 9.88 4.54
CA ALA A 66 7.61 11.32 4.42
C ALA A 66 6.83 11.68 3.17
N THR A 67 6.04 12.74 3.25
CA THR A 67 5.36 13.32 2.11
C THR A 67 5.65 14.80 1.96
N SER A 68 5.61 15.31 0.75
CA SER A 68 5.77 16.74 0.45
C SER A 68 4.81 17.15 -0.66
N THR A 69 4.32 18.38 -0.58
CA THR A 69 3.45 18.99 -1.60
C THR A 69 4.27 19.78 -2.60
N LEU A 70 3.72 19.95 -3.79
CA LEU A 70 4.24 20.78 -4.87
C LEU A 70 3.23 21.90 -5.16
N GLY A 71 3.69 23.15 -5.14
CA GLY A 71 2.88 24.29 -5.53
C GLY A 71 1.79 24.70 -4.55
N GLY A 72 1.94 24.36 -3.26
CA GLY A 72 0.99 24.75 -2.21
C GLY A 72 1.39 24.23 -0.84
N GLU A 73 0.59 24.55 0.17
CA GLU A 73 0.82 24.14 1.55
C GLU A 73 0.29 22.73 1.82
N LYS A 74 1.00 21.97 2.66
CA LYS A 74 0.61 20.62 3.11
C LYS A 74 -0.43 20.72 4.23
N LEU A 75 -1.69 20.88 3.83
CA LEU A 75 -2.82 20.95 4.76
C LEU A 75 -4.08 20.37 4.11
N SER A 76 -5.03 19.94 4.94
CA SER A 76 -6.32 19.42 4.48
C SER A 76 -7.08 20.48 3.67
N GLY A 77 -7.52 20.12 2.46
CA GLY A 77 -8.17 21.03 1.52
C GLY A 77 -7.22 22.04 0.85
N GLY A 78 -5.91 21.89 1.05
CA GLY A 78 -4.90 22.71 0.37
C GLY A 78 -4.90 22.47 -1.13
N ILE A 79 -4.76 23.56 -1.92
CA ILE A 79 -4.61 23.47 -3.37
C ILE A 79 -3.14 23.30 -3.69
N VAL A 80 -2.79 22.18 -4.33
CA VAL A 80 -1.43 21.82 -4.72
C VAL A 80 -1.41 21.40 -6.19
N SER A 81 -0.24 21.46 -6.82
CA SER A 81 -0.08 20.94 -8.20
C SER A 81 0.32 19.46 -8.20
N GLY A 82 0.55 18.88 -7.04
CA GLY A 82 0.88 17.48 -6.85
C GLY A 82 1.55 17.25 -5.51
N TRP A 83 1.91 15.99 -5.25
CA TRP A 83 2.63 15.60 -4.04
C TRP A 83 3.56 14.43 -4.30
N ARG A 84 4.49 14.20 -3.37
CA ARG A 84 5.44 13.10 -3.38
C ARG A 84 5.32 12.30 -2.10
N ALA A 85 5.52 11.01 -2.21
CA ALA A 85 5.57 10.08 -1.09
C ALA A 85 6.88 9.27 -1.16
N GLU A 86 7.54 9.13 -0.02
CA GLU A 86 8.64 8.22 0.19
C GLU A 86 8.33 7.36 1.41
N PHE A 87 8.57 6.06 1.33
CA PHE A 87 8.37 5.18 2.46
C PHE A 87 9.34 4.00 2.46
N PHE A 88 9.63 3.52 3.64
CA PHE A 88 10.43 2.34 3.91
C PHE A 88 9.62 1.37 4.76
N ILE A 89 9.43 0.16 4.25
CA ILE A 89 8.74 -0.94 4.93
C ILE A 89 9.82 -1.93 5.39
N PRO A 90 10.09 -2.04 6.71
CA PRO A 90 11.11 -2.98 7.18
C PRO A 90 10.63 -4.43 7.00
N TYR A 91 11.49 -5.33 6.59
CA TYR A 91 11.14 -6.75 6.48
C TYR A 91 10.61 -7.34 7.80
N LYS A 92 11.06 -6.81 8.94
CA LYS A 92 10.54 -7.20 10.25
C LYS A 92 9.05 -6.95 10.43
N LEU A 93 8.48 -5.94 9.74
CA LEU A 93 7.03 -5.70 9.74
C LEU A 93 6.29 -6.83 9.03
N LEU A 94 6.86 -7.37 7.95
CA LEU A 94 6.24 -8.39 7.13
C LEU A 94 6.33 -9.80 7.72
N VAL A 95 7.16 -10.03 8.74
CA VAL A 95 7.18 -11.30 9.48
C VAL A 95 5.87 -11.43 10.31
N PRO A 96 5.10 -12.54 10.24
CA PRO A 96 5.49 -13.87 9.79
C PRO A 96 5.07 -14.27 8.37
N LEU A 97 4.89 -13.33 7.45
CA LEU A 97 4.62 -13.69 6.06
C LEU A 97 5.78 -14.51 5.49
N ASN A 98 5.47 -15.45 4.61
CA ASN A 98 6.47 -16.31 3.99
C ASN A 98 7.38 -15.53 3.02
N GLN A 99 8.57 -16.08 2.74
CA GLN A 99 9.56 -15.49 1.81
C GLN A 99 10.02 -14.08 2.20
N VAL A 100 10.11 -13.82 3.50
CA VAL A 100 10.57 -12.56 4.09
C VAL A 100 11.70 -12.86 5.10
N PRO A 101 12.90 -12.21 4.97
CA PRO A 101 13.30 -11.35 3.86
C PRO A 101 13.45 -12.11 2.55
N PRO A 102 13.28 -11.44 1.39
CA PRO A 102 13.54 -12.07 0.11
C PRO A 102 15.04 -12.34 -0.07
N VAL A 103 15.35 -13.39 -0.81
CA VAL A 103 16.70 -13.71 -1.28
C VAL A 103 16.74 -13.61 -2.81
N SER A 104 17.94 -13.65 -3.40
CA SER A 104 18.08 -13.64 -4.86
C SER A 104 17.19 -14.71 -5.52
N GLY A 105 16.43 -14.32 -6.53
CA GLY A 105 15.45 -15.16 -7.22
C GLY A 105 14.07 -15.23 -6.57
N THR A 106 13.88 -14.71 -5.35
CA THR A 106 12.54 -14.63 -4.73
C THR A 106 11.60 -13.80 -5.61
N LYS A 107 10.37 -14.23 -5.71
CA LYS A 107 9.32 -13.53 -6.46
C LYS A 107 8.18 -13.16 -5.52
N TRP A 108 7.82 -11.90 -5.52
CA TRP A 108 6.62 -11.41 -4.88
C TRP A 108 5.62 -10.91 -5.92
N ARG A 109 4.34 -11.09 -5.66
CA ARG A 109 3.28 -10.45 -6.44
C ARG A 109 2.98 -9.09 -5.80
N VAL A 110 2.96 -8.06 -6.61
CA VAL A 110 2.90 -6.67 -6.16
C VAL A 110 1.98 -5.86 -7.05
N ASN A 111 1.23 -4.93 -6.49
CA ASN A 111 0.66 -3.83 -7.25
C ASN A 111 0.80 -2.52 -6.50
N MET A 112 0.73 -1.42 -7.23
CA MET A 112 0.81 -0.07 -6.70
C MET A 112 -0.36 0.71 -7.23
N TYR A 113 -0.95 1.53 -6.38
CA TYR A 113 -2.14 2.29 -6.69
C TYR A 113 -2.03 3.73 -6.23
N ARG A 114 -2.82 4.58 -6.85
CA ARG A 114 -3.14 5.92 -6.38
C ARG A 114 -4.61 6.17 -6.56
N ILE A 115 -5.23 6.75 -5.55
CA ILE A 115 -6.56 7.36 -5.65
C ILE A 115 -6.36 8.89 -5.64
N ASP A 116 -7.04 9.56 -6.56
CA ASP A 116 -7.01 11.00 -6.73
C ASP A 116 -8.46 11.50 -6.70
N TYR A 117 -8.75 12.37 -5.76
CA TYR A 117 -10.09 12.92 -5.54
C TYR A 117 -10.28 14.34 -6.12
N ASP A 118 -9.29 14.83 -6.86
CA ASP A 118 -9.42 16.12 -7.57
C ASP A 118 -10.51 16.04 -8.65
N ASN A 119 -11.45 16.94 -8.66
CA ASN A 119 -12.55 17.08 -9.65
C ASN A 119 -13.46 15.83 -9.81
N ALA A 120 -12.90 14.66 -9.96
CA ALA A 120 -13.58 13.36 -10.03
C ALA A 120 -12.65 12.28 -9.52
N THR A 121 -13.19 11.29 -8.80
CA THR A 121 -12.35 10.18 -8.29
C THR A 121 -11.71 9.41 -9.44
N THR A 122 -10.39 9.41 -9.48
CA THR A 122 -9.59 8.70 -10.47
C THR A 122 -8.71 7.65 -9.78
N HIS A 123 -8.70 6.44 -10.32
CA HIS A 123 -7.89 5.33 -9.84
C HIS A 123 -6.77 5.03 -10.82
N PHE A 124 -5.54 5.01 -10.31
CA PHE A 124 -4.35 4.61 -11.07
C PHE A 124 -3.84 3.30 -10.50
N ALA A 125 -3.36 2.43 -11.38
CA ALA A 125 -2.75 1.15 -11.00
C ALA A 125 -1.55 0.85 -11.89
N TRP A 126 -0.49 0.30 -11.31
CA TRP A 126 0.65 -0.18 -12.08
C TRP A 126 0.25 -1.35 -12.98
N GLN A 127 -0.40 -2.36 -12.42
CA GLN A 127 -1.01 -3.44 -13.20
C GLN A 127 -2.51 -3.22 -13.30
N LYS A 128 -3.03 -3.42 -14.50
CA LYS A 128 -4.44 -3.15 -14.82
C LYS A 128 -5.38 -3.96 -13.93
N ILE A 129 -6.35 -3.27 -13.38
CA ILE A 129 -7.48 -3.83 -12.65
C ILE A 129 -8.79 -3.53 -13.38
N SER A 130 -9.86 -4.23 -13.05
CA SER A 130 -11.18 -4.04 -13.67
C SER A 130 -12.26 -3.57 -12.69
N LYS A 131 -12.21 -4.01 -11.43
CA LYS A 131 -13.27 -3.76 -10.44
C LYS A 131 -12.75 -3.29 -9.08
N SER A 132 -11.61 -3.81 -8.64
CA SER A 132 -11.12 -3.58 -7.29
C SER A 132 -9.60 -3.65 -7.23
N PHE A 133 -8.98 -2.90 -6.33
CA PHE A 133 -7.55 -3.01 -6.01
C PHE A 133 -7.18 -4.41 -5.48
N HIS A 134 -8.15 -5.12 -4.91
CA HIS A 134 -7.98 -6.48 -4.37
C HIS A 134 -8.07 -7.60 -5.44
N GLU A 135 -7.95 -7.27 -6.72
CA GLU A 135 -7.80 -8.27 -7.81
C GLU A 135 -6.37 -8.85 -7.82
N TYR A 136 -5.99 -9.52 -6.73
CA TYR A 136 -4.62 -9.98 -6.51
C TYR A 136 -4.08 -10.94 -7.58
N ASN A 137 -4.95 -11.61 -8.33
CA ASN A 137 -4.54 -12.41 -9.48
C ASN A 137 -3.91 -11.56 -10.60
N ASN A 138 -4.20 -10.26 -10.63
CA ASN A 138 -3.69 -9.30 -11.59
C ASN A 138 -2.43 -8.58 -11.12
N PHE A 139 -1.92 -8.86 -9.92
CA PHE A 139 -0.69 -8.25 -9.42
C PHE A 139 0.49 -8.58 -10.34
N GLY A 140 1.39 -7.63 -10.52
CA GLY A 140 2.65 -7.82 -11.20
C GLY A 140 3.64 -8.65 -10.37
N THR A 141 4.83 -8.87 -10.90
CA THR A 141 5.86 -9.66 -10.23
C THR A 141 7.11 -8.83 -10.01
N PHE A 142 7.57 -8.75 -8.76
CA PHE A 142 8.90 -8.33 -8.39
C PHE A 142 9.81 -9.54 -8.30
N ILE A 143 11.00 -9.43 -8.88
CA ILE A 143 12.06 -10.44 -8.78
C ILE A 143 13.21 -9.78 -8.04
N PHE A 144 13.65 -10.37 -6.96
CA PHE A 144 14.77 -9.88 -6.15
C PHE A 144 16.08 -10.45 -6.71
N GLU A 145 17.06 -9.57 -6.97
CA GLU A 145 18.40 -9.91 -7.48
C GLU A 145 19.43 -10.06 -6.36
#